data_c48a992cff74d41a8f56bfb3b914dfc5
#
_entry.id   c48a992cff74d41a8f56bfb3b914dfc5
#
_cell.length_a   1.000
_cell.length_b   1.000
_cell.length_c   1.000
_cell.angle_alpha   90.00
_cell.angle_beta   90.00
_cell.angle_gamma   90.00
#
_symmetry.space_group_name_H-M   'P 1'
#
loop_
_entity.id
_entity.type
_entity.pdbx_description
1 polymer ?
#
loop_
_entity_poly.entity_id
_entity_poly.type
_entity_poly.pdbx_seq_one_letter_code
_entity_poly.pdbx_strand_id
1 'polypeptide(L)'
;MKITIHIWDLPHRLFHWLLAASVTASYITAKIGGALIDWHGRLGLFILGLLVFRIVWGFIGSTHSRFVTFFPTFSRLVAYLKGRWQGIGHNPLGGLSVIALLATLAVQVGTGLFANDDIAFEGPLFDFVDKSFSDQLTGWHNTVFDFLLALVVLHLVAIIFYRGVKKTNLVVPMLTGKKKIPIALAEAVATDHDKGFGPLRLILSLIISSTVVWGVSGGISQLYPVQSQQQIAQAAPSSF
;
A
#
# COMPACT_ATOMS: atom_id res chain seq x y z
N MET A 1 -6.70 -35.22 9.86
CA MET A 1 -6.02 -35.10 8.55
C MET A 1 -5.97 -33.64 8.13
N LYS A 2 -4.89 -33.18 7.42
CA LYS A 2 -4.75 -31.80 6.91
C LYS A 2 -4.54 -31.85 5.41
N ILE A 3 -5.12 -30.92 4.68
CA ILE A 3 -4.86 -30.73 3.25
C ILE A 3 -4.17 -29.40 2.99
N THR A 4 -3.49 -29.30 1.85
CA THR A 4 -2.83 -28.07 1.41
C THR A 4 -3.71 -27.37 0.40
N ILE A 5 -4.04 -26.11 0.65
CA ILE A 5 -4.81 -25.26 -0.26
C ILE A 5 -3.97 -24.06 -0.70
N HIS A 6 -4.27 -23.54 -1.89
CA HIS A 6 -3.78 -22.22 -2.33
C HIS A 6 -4.61 -21.11 -1.70
N ILE A 7 -3.96 -20.14 -1.06
CA ILE A 7 -4.65 -19.05 -0.36
C ILE A 7 -4.24 -17.68 -0.91
N TRP A 8 -2.97 -17.51 -1.26
CA TRP A 8 -2.44 -16.26 -1.80
C TRP A 8 -1.95 -16.44 -3.24
N ASP A 9 -2.52 -15.68 -4.16
CA ASP A 9 -2.06 -15.64 -5.54
C ASP A 9 -0.66 -15.00 -5.65
N LEU A 10 0.01 -15.24 -6.77
CA LEU A 10 1.35 -14.71 -7.01
C LEU A 10 1.38 -13.17 -7.05
N PRO A 11 0.45 -12.47 -7.75
CA PRO A 11 0.40 -11.01 -7.75
C PRO A 11 0.30 -10.41 -6.34
N HIS A 12 -0.54 -10.96 -5.46
CA HIS A 12 -0.68 -10.51 -4.07
C HIS A 12 0.62 -10.67 -3.27
N ARG A 13 1.31 -11.79 -3.44
CA ARG A 13 2.58 -12.07 -2.75
C ARG A 13 3.71 -11.18 -3.25
N LEU A 14 3.82 -10.99 -4.56
CA LEU A 14 4.80 -10.07 -5.16
C LEU A 14 4.56 -8.63 -4.68
N PHE A 15 3.31 -8.17 -4.72
CA PHE A 15 2.93 -6.88 -4.16
C PHE A 15 3.45 -6.71 -2.72
N HIS A 16 3.15 -7.67 -1.85
CA HIS A 16 3.54 -7.59 -0.44
C HIS A 16 5.05 -7.47 -0.25
N TRP A 17 5.84 -8.32 -0.92
CA TRP A 17 7.29 -8.31 -0.73
C TRP A 17 7.97 -7.13 -1.41
N LEU A 18 7.49 -6.71 -2.58
CA LEU A 18 7.96 -5.49 -3.22
C LEU A 18 7.64 -4.26 -2.35
N LEU A 19 6.44 -4.20 -1.79
CA LEU A 19 6.06 -3.12 -0.89
C LEU A 19 6.95 -3.07 0.35
N ALA A 20 7.17 -4.20 1.03
CA ALA A 20 8.03 -4.27 2.21
C ALA A 20 9.47 -3.84 1.89
N ALA A 21 10.03 -4.30 0.77
CA ALA A 21 11.37 -3.91 0.33
C ALA A 21 11.44 -2.40 0.00
N SER A 22 10.44 -1.88 -0.73
CA SER A 22 10.42 -0.47 -1.14
C SER A 22 10.21 0.49 0.03
N VAL A 23 9.34 0.16 0.98
CA VAL A 23 9.15 0.97 2.20
C VAL A 23 10.44 0.98 3.03
N THR A 24 11.11 -0.17 3.18
CA THR A 24 12.40 -0.23 3.88
C THR A 24 13.48 0.59 3.18
N ALA A 25 13.60 0.46 1.85
CA ALA A 25 14.56 1.23 1.06
C ALA A 25 14.25 2.74 1.11
N SER A 26 12.97 3.12 1.03
CA SER A 26 12.52 4.51 1.14
C SER A 26 12.87 5.12 2.50
N TYR A 27 12.67 4.36 3.58
CA TYR A 27 13.11 4.77 4.93
C TYR A 27 14.61 5.00 5.00
N ILE A 28 15.41 4.06 4.48
CA ILE A 28 16.87 4.16 4.51
C ILE A 28 17.35 5.38 3.71
N THR A 29 16.84 5.59 2.50
CA THR A 29 17.23 6.71 1.64
C THR A 29 16.83 8.06 2.25
N ALA A 30 15.66 8.16 2.90
CA ALA A 30 15.24 9.36 3.61
C ALA A 30 16.15 9.67 4.82
N LYS A 31 16.57 8.63 5.58
CA LYS A 31 17.44 8.82 6.76
C LYS A 31 18.86 9.21 6.40
N ILE A 32 19.39 8.72 5.29
CA ILE A 32 20.72 9.10 4.81
C ILE A 32 20.68 10.50 4.20
N GLY A 33 19.61 10.85 3.46
CA GLY A 33 19.45 12.18 2.86
C GLY A 33 20.44 12.47 1.71
N GLY A 34 20.73 13.75 1.47
CA GLY A 34 21.63 14.19 0.43
C GLY A 34 21.20 13.66 -0.96
N ALA A 35 22.14 13.15 -1.74
CA ALA A 35 21.86 12.61 -3.08
C ALA A 35 20.89 11.40 -3.09
N LEU A 36 20.60 10.79 -1.95
CA LEU A 36 19.65 9.68 -1.86
C LEU A 36 18.20 10.16 -1.71
N ILE A 37 17.94 11.44 -1.52
CA ILE A 37 16.57 11.96 -1.44
C ILE A 37 15.82 11.79 -2.76
N ASP A 38 16.48 11.86 -3.90
CA ASP A 38 15.90 11.57 -5.21
C ASP A 38 15.42 10.11 -5.31
N TRP A 39 16.19 9.20 -4.73
CA TRP A 39 15.78 7.79 -4.65
C TRP A 39 14.60 7.59 -3.73
N HIS A 40 14.50 8.36 -2.62
CA HIS A 40 13.31 8.38 -1.78
C HIS A 40 12.07 8.77 -2.60
N GLY A 41 12.13 9.84 -3.37
CA GLY A 41 11.04 10.27 -4.25
C GLY A 41 10.65 9.20 -5.29
N ARG A 42 11.64 8.60 -5.98
CA ARG A 42 11.40 7.51 -6.95
C ARG A 42 10.76 6.28 -6.30
N LEU A 43 11.22 5.90 -5.11
CA LEU A 43 10.63 4.80 -4.32
C LEU A 43 9.21 5.17 -3.88
N GLY A 44 8.94 6.43 -3.52
CA GLY A 44 7.61 6.93 -3.22
C GLY A 44 6.63 6.74 -4.39
N LEU A 45 7.05 7.09 -5.61
CA LEU A 45 6.27 6.85 -6.84
C LEU A 45 6.06 5.35 -7.12
N PHE A 46 7.07 4.53 -6.89
CA PHE A 46 6.93 3.08 -7.03
C PHE A 46 5.93 2.50 -6.00
N ILE A 47 5.99 2.97 -4.75
CA ILE A 47 5.03 2.61 -3.70
C ILE A 47 3.63 3.08 -4.07
N LEU A 48 3.46 4.27 -4.66
CA LEU A 48 2.18 4.72 -5.21
C LEU A 48 1.61 3.71 -6.22
N GLY A 49 2.44 3.28 -7.17
CA GLY A 49 2.05 2.27 -8.16
C GLY A 49 1.61 0.96 -7.50
N LEU A 50 2.35 0.48 -6.50
CA LEU A 50 2.00 -0.71 -5.74
C LEU A 50 0.69 -0.53 -4.96
N LEU A 51 0.44 0.64 -4.37
CA LEU A 51 -0.81 0.94 -3.67
C LEU A 51 -2.01 0.93 -4.62
N VAL A 52 -1.90 1.62 -5.76
CA VAL A 52 -2.96 1.62 -6.78
C VAL A 52 -3.22 0.19 -7.26
N PHE A 53 -2.17 -0.57 -7.56
CA PHE A 53 -2.29 -1.98 -7.90
C PHE A 53 -3.04 -2.75 -6.81
N ARG A 54 -2.70 -2.58 -5.54
CA ARG A 54 -3.33 -3.29 -4.42
C ARG A 54 -4.80 -2.92 -4.26
N ILE A 55 -5.13 -1.66 -4.45
CA ILE A 55 -6.53 -1.18 -4.40
C ILE A 55 -7.32 -1.86 -5.52
N VAL A 56 -6.88 -1.77 -6.76
CA VAL A 56 -7.55 -2.40 -7.90
C VAL A 56 -7.65 -3.92 -7.71
N TRP A 57 -6.54 -4.58 -7.32
CA TRP A 57 -6.51 -6.01 -7.04
C TRP A 57 -7.40 -6.41 -5.87
N GLY A 58 -7.62 -5.51 -4.92
CA GLY A 58 -8.55 -5.67 -3.82
C GLY A 58 -10.02 -5.73 -4.22
N PHE A 59 -10.37 -5.27 -5.41
CA PHE A 59 -11.72 -5.37 -5.96
C PHE A 59 -11.86 -6.49 -6.99
N ILE A 60 -10.90 -6.64 -7.91
CA ILE A 60 -11.03 -7.54 -9.05
C ILE A 60 -10.13 -8.78 -8.98
N GLY A 61 -9.23 -8.88 -8.01
CA GLY A 61 -8.28 -9.98 -7.84
C GLY A 61 -8.91 -11.32 -7.45
N SER A 62 -8.06 -12.26 -6.99
CA SER A 62 -8.50 -13.57 -6.51
C SER A 62 -9.38 -13.47 -5.25
N THR A 63 -10.13 -14.51 -4.95
CA THR A 63 -11.11 -14.53 -3.86
C THR A 63 -10.53 -14.04 -2.52
N HIS A 64 -9.38 -14.58 -2.10
CA HIS A 64 -8.78 -14.23 -0.81
C HIS A 64 -8.03 -12.89 -0.82
N SER A 65 -7.75 -12.30 -1.99
CA SER A 65 -7.12 -10.99 -2.14
C SER A 65 -8.12 -9.84 -2.09
N ARG A 66 -9.43 -10.11 -2.30
CA ARG A 66 -10.48 -9.08 -2.33
C ARG A 66 -10.83 -8.57 -0.94
N PHE A 67 -10.98 -7.25 -0.82
CA PHE A 67 -11.33 -6.58 0.44
C PHE A 67 -12.63 -7.12 1.04
N VAL A 68 -13.65 -7.37 0.23
CA VAL A 68 -14.96 -7.84 0.69
C VAL A 68 -14.87 -9.17 1.47
N THR A 69 -13.90 -10.03 1.16
CA THR A 69 -13.77 -11.35 1.82
C THR A 69 -13.19 -11.25 3.23
N PHE A 70 -12.37 -10.25 3.50
CA PHE A 70 -11.69 -10.10 4.80
C PHE A 70 -11.96 -8.78 5.52
N PHE A 71 -12.87 -7.94 5.00
CA PHE A 71 -13.20 -6.66 5.66
C PHE A 71 -13.58 -6.89 7.12
N PRO A 72 -12.96 -6.18 8.08
CA PRO A 72 -13.11 -6.46 9.52
C PRO A 72 -14.38 -5.81 10.08
N THR A 73 -15.55 -6.39 9.79
CA THR A 73 -16.80 -5.93 10.39
C THR A 73 -16.79 -6.15 11.90
N PHE A 74 -17.55 -5.34 12.65
CA PHE A 74 -17.67 -5.49 14.11
C PHE A 74 -18.10 -6.90 14.52
N SER A 75 -19.07 -7.50 13.81
CA SER A 75 -19.51 -8.86 14.04
C SER A 75 -18.39 -9.89 13.88
N ARG A 76 -17.57 -9.76 12.82
CA ARG A 76 -16.41 -10.64 12.58
C ARG A 76 -15.35 -10.49 13.67
N LEU A 77 -15.08 -9.25 14.13
CA LEU A 77 -14.15 -8.98 15.22
C LEU A 77 -14.62 -9.63 16.53
N VAL A 78 -15.89 -9.45 16.90
CA VAL A 78 -16.48 -10.07 18.10
C VAL A 78 -16.46 -11.60 18.00
N ALA A 79 -16.81 -12.17 16.85
CA ALA A 79 -16.75 -13.62 16.63
C ALA A 79 -15.31 -14.15 16.79
N TYR A 80 -14.33 -13.42 16.29
CA TYR A 80 -12.92 -13.78 16.43
C TYR A 80 -12.44 -13.73 17.89
N LEU A 81 -12.76 -12.66 18.61
CA LEU A 81 -12.38 -12.50 20.03
C LEU A 81 -13.02 -13.57 20.91
N LYS A 82 -14.23 -14.01 20.56
CA LYS A 82 -14.95 -15.12 21.25
C LYS A 82 -14.50 -16.52 20.77
N GLY A 83 -13.48 -16.63 19.93
CA GLY A 83 -12.97 -17.91 19.41
C GLY A 83 -13.88 -18.64 18.44
N ARG A 84 -14.93 -17.98 17.92
CA ARG A 84 -15.95 -18.57 17.03
C ARG A 84 -15.69 -18.32 15.54
N TRP A 85 -14.62 -17.58 15.22
CA TRP A 85 -14.27 -17.29 13.83
C TRP A 85 -13.64 -18.50 13.13
N GLN A 86 -14.13 -18.85 11.95
CA GLN A 86 -13.71 -20.02 11.17
C GLN A 86 -13.39 -19.64 9.70
N GLY A 87 -12.55 -18.64 9.48
CA GLY A 87 -12.12 -18.25 8.13
C GLY A 87 -10.76 -18.82 7.75
N ILE A 88 -10.49 -18.91 6.44
CA ILE A 88 -9.24 -19.45 5.90
C ILE A 88 -8.19 -18.35 5.65
N GLY A 89 -8.62 -17.18 5.15
CA GLY A 89 -7.81 -16.04 4.78
C GLY A 89 -7.26 -15.23 5.95
N HIS A 90 -7.33 -13.92 5.83
CA HIS A 90 -7.03 -13.03 6.94
C HIS A 90 -8.06 -13.23 8.07
N ASN A 91 -7.56 -13.37 9.30
CA ASN A 91 -8.46 -13.21 10.43
C ASN A 91 -8.88 -11.74 10.59
N PRO A 92 -9.96 -11.43 11.33
CA PRO A 92 -10.47 -10.07 11.44
C PRO A 92 -9.48 -9.03 11.96
N LEU A 93 -8.57 -9.37 12.88
CA LEU A 93 -7.50 -8.49 13.34
C LEU A 93 -6.43 -8.28 12.26
N GLY A 94 -6.10 -9.34 11.50
CA GLY A 94 -5.22 -9.24 10.34
C GLY A 94 -5.83 -8.37 9.25
N GLY A 95 -7.12 -8.50 8.99
CA GLY A 95 -7.86 -7.62 8.06
C GLY A 95 -7.81 -6.16 8.49
N LEU A 96 -8.02 -5.88 9.78
CA LEU A 96 -7.90 -4.52 10.33
C LEU A 96 -6.49 -3.96 10.16
N SER A 97 -5.47 -4.76 10.43
CA SER A 97 -4.06 -4.37 10.24
C SER A 97 -3.77 -4.04 8.76
N VAL A 98 -4.27 -4.83 7.81
CA VAL A 98 -4.10 -4.55 6.37
C VAL A 98 -4.74 -3.23 5.99
N ILE A 99 -5.98 -2.96 6.42
CA ILE A 99 -6.67 -1.70 6.11
C ILE A 99 -5.92 -0.50 6.74
N ALA A 100 -5.52 -0.63 8.03
CA ALA A 100 -4.79 0.43 8.72
C ALA A 100 -3.46 0.75 8.03
N LEU A 101 -2.65 -0.27 7.71
CA LEU A 101 -1.36 -0.09 7.03
C LEU A 101 -1.53 0.53 5.64
N LEU A 102 -2.48 0.05 4.82
CA LEU A 102 -2.72 0.59 3.48
C LEU A 102 -3.23 2.03 3.53
N ALA A 103 -4.16 2.35 4.45
CA ALA A 103 -4.69 3.69 4.60
C ALA A 103 -3.60 4.68 5.06
N THR A 104 -2.82 4.31 6.08
CA THR A 104 -1.71 5.15 6.57
C THR A 104 -0.65 5.35 5.48
N LEU A 105 -0.32 4.28 4.73
CA LEU A 105 0.65 4.38 3.64
C LEU A 105 0.11 5.23 2.48
N ALA A 106 -1.19 5.20 2.20
CA ALA A 106 -1.80 6.08 1.20
C ALA A 106 -1.72 7.56 1.60
N VAL A 107 -1.92 7.88 2.88
CA VAL A 107 -1.71 9.24 3.41
C VAL A 107 -0.23 9.61 3.35
N GLN A 108 0.66 8.70 3.73
CA GLN A 108 2.12 8.91 3.68
C GLN A 108 2.58 9.25 2.26
N VAL A 109 2.20 8.44 1.28
CA VAL A 109 2.54 8.71 -0.13
C VAL A 109 1.86 9.99 -0.61
N GLY A 110 0.56 10.17 -0.33
CA GLY A 110 -0.20 11.34 -0.76
C GLY A 110 0.42 12.66 -0.27
N THR A 111 0.83 12.73 0.99
CA THR A 111 1.51 13.92 1.54
C THR A 111 2.91 14.11 0.91
N GLY A 112 3.65 13.02 0.68
CA GLY A 112 4.97 13.07 0.05
C GLY A 112 4.99 13.56 -1.39
N LEU A 113 3.87 13.40 -2.14
CA LEU A 113 3.78 13.91 -3.51
C LEU A 113 3.88 15.44 -3.59
N PHE A 114 3.53 16.15 -2.53
CA PHE A 114 3.53 17.61 -2.45
C PHE A 114 4.64 18.15 -1.53
N ALA A 115 5.43 17.26 -0.91
CA ALA A 115 6.43 17.65 0.08
C ALA A 115 7.63 18.34 -0.57
N ASN A 116 8.35 19.13 0.24
CA ASN A 116 9.62 19.75 -0.12
C ASN A 116 10.62 19.63 1.04
N ASP A 117 11.92 19.82 0.78
CA ASP A 117 12.98 19.81 1.79
C ASP A 117 13.65 21.18 2.00
N ASP A 118 13.08 22.24 1.42
CA ASP A 118 13.62 23.62 1.44
C ASP A 118 15.02 23.78 0.84
N ILE A 119 15.58 22.75 0.21
CA ILE A 119 16.96 22.77 -0.32
C ILE A 119 16.96 22.48 -1.83
N ALA A 120 16.57 21.29 -2.25
CA ALA A 120 16.68 20.86 -3.63
C ALA A 120 15.60 19.83 -4.05
N PHE A 121 14.90 19.19 -3.10
CA PHE A 121 13.89 18.20 -3.39
C PHE A 121 12.49 18.81 -3.32
N GLU A 122 11.74 18.61 -4.40
CA GLU A 122 10.32 18.92 -4.51
C GLU A 122 9.57 17.68 -4.99
N GLY A 123 8.47 17.38 -4.35
CA GLY A 123 7.59 16.29 -4.75
C GLY A 123 6.97 16.57 -6.13
N PRO A 124 6.55 15.53 -6.88
CA PRO A 124 6.11 15.70 -8.27
C PRO A 124 4.84 16.55 -8.43
N LEU A 125 4.12 16.83 -7.38
CA LEU A 125 2.94 17.70 -7.38
C LEU A 125 3.15 18.99 -6.57
N PHE A 126 4.39 19.33 -6.22
CA PHE A 126 4.72 20.54 -5.47
C PHE A 126 4.19 21.82 -6.15
N ASP A 127 4.36 21.96 -7.46
CA ASP A 127 3.93 23.13 -8.24
C ASP A 127 2.41 23.36 -8.29
N PHE A 128 1.62 22.37 -7.85
CA PHE A 128 0.15 22.47 -7.85
C PHE A 128 -0.41 23.10 -6.56
N VAL A 129 0.44 23.42 -5.60
CA VAL A 129 0.06 24.00 -4.31
C VAL A 129 0.96 25.17 -3.96
N ASP A 130 0.51 26.03 -3.05
CA ASP A 130 1.40 27.06 -2.50
C ASP A 130 2.42 26.46 -1.50
N LYS A 131 3.55 27.15 -1.31
CA LYS A 131 4.63 26.66 -0.45
C LYS A 131 4.15 26.41 0.99
N SER A 132 3.30 27.28 1.55
CA SER A 132 2.82 27.12 2.93
C SER A 132 2.04 25.82 3.10
N PHE A 133 1.23 25.44 2.12
CA PHE A 133 0.50 24.16 2.15
C PHE A 133 1.44 22.97 1.93
N SER A 134 2.43 23.09 1.05
CA SER A 134 3.50 22.08 0.90
C SER A 134 4.24 21.84 2.21
N ASP A 135 4.61 22.90 2.93
CA ASP A 135 5.29 22.81 4.24
C ASP A 135 4.44 22.08 5.28
N GLN A 136 3.11 22.34 5.29
CA GLN A 136 2.17 21.61 6.15
C GLN A 136 2.13 20.12 5.79
N LEU A 137 2.06 19.78 4.49
CA LEU A 137 2.04 18.39 4.03
C LEU A 137 3.36 17.67 4.33
N THR A 138 4.50 18.38 4.26
CA THR A 138 5.80 17.86 4.70
C THR A 138 5.80 17.55 6.19
N GLY A 139 5.22 18.43 7.02
CA GLY A 139 5.04 18.19 8.46
C GLY A 139 4.17 16.96 8.73
N TRP A 140 3.07 16.80 7.99
CA TRP A 140 2.23 15.61 8.09
C TRP A 140 2.93 14.35 7.61
N HIS A 141 3.70 14.42 6.52
CA HIS A 141 4.50 13.30 6.02
C HIS A 141 5.42 12.74 7.11
N ASN A 142 6.10 13.61 7.85
CA ASN A 142 6.96 13.22 8.96
C ASN A 142 6.16 12.58 10.11
N THR A 143 5.04 13.18 10.52
CA THR A 143 4.21 12.68 11.61
C THR A 143 3.55 11.34 11.27
N VAL A 144 3.00 11.21 10.06
CA VAL A 144 2.35 9.98 9.59
C VAL A 144 3.36 8.84 9.46
N PHE A 145 4.63 9.17 9.15
CA PHE A 145 5.70 8.18 9.12
C PHE A 145 5.91 7.51 10.49
N ASP A 146 5.93 8.26 11.58
CA ASP A 146 6.08 7.68 12.92
C ASP A 146 4.92 6.73 13.26
N PHE A 147 3.70 7.11 12.87
CA PHE A 147 2.53 6.26 13.02
C PHE A 147 2.63 5.00 12.13
N LEU A 148 3.07 5.14 10.88
CA LEU A 148 3.30 4.02 9.98
C LEU A 148 4.34 3.05 10.55
N LEU A 149 5.43 3.57 11.09
CA LEU A 149 6.48 2.78 11.73
C LEU A 149 5.93 1.98 12.92
N ALA A 150 5.12 2.61 13.77
CA ALA A 150 4.46 1.92 14.88
C ALA A 150 3.55 0.78 14.40
N LEU A 151 2.77 1.00 13.33
CA LEU A 151 1.93 -0.04 12.73
C LEU A 151 2.76 -1.19 12.13
N VAL A 152 3.89 -0.90 11.48
CA VAL A 152 4.80 -1.93 10.94
C VAL A 152 5.40 -2.76 12.08
N VAL A 153 5.85 -2.12 13.16
CA VAL A 153 6.35 -2.83 14.34
C VAL A 153 5.26 -3.71 14.94
N LEU A 154 4.05 -3.20 15.12
CA LEU A 154 2.92 -3.98 15.62
C LEU A 154 2.59 -5.16 14.69
N HIS A 155 2.68 -4.99 13.37
CA HIS A 155 2.49 -6.05 12.39
C HIS A 155 3.54 -7.17 12.56
N LEU A 156 4.81 -6.82 12.72
CA LEU A 156 5.89 -7.78 12.95
C LEU A 156 5.73 -8.51 14.29
N VAL A 157 5.39 -7.78 15.35
CA VAL A 157 5.09 -8.36 16.67
C VAL A 157 3.92 -9.35 16.58
N ALA A 158 2.86 -9.01 15.85
CA ALA A 158 1.74 -9.92 15.62
C ALA A 158 2.19 -11.21 14.91
N ILE A 159 3.03 -11.12 13.86
CA ILE A 159 3.55 -12.30 13.16
C ILE A 159 4.32 -13.21 14.13
N ILE A 160 5.20 -12.64 14.97
CA ILE A 160 5.97 -13.37 15.98
C ILE A 160 5.04 -14.02 16.99
N PHE A 161 4.03 -13.30 17.49
CA PHE A 161 3.03 -13.81 18.41
C PHE A 161 2.25 -14.99 17.83
N TYR A 162 1.77 -14.87 16.57
CA TYR A 162 1.04 -15.96 15.91
C TYR A 162 1.93 -17.20 15.74
N ARG A 163 3.21 -17.02 15.41
CA ARG A 163 4.15 -18.14 15.30
C ARG A 163 4.46 -18.78 16.65
N GLY A 164 4.76 -17.97 17.66
CA GLY A 164 5.20 -18.43 19.00
C GLY A 164 4.05 -18.98 19.85
N VAL A 165 2.98 -18.19 19.99
CA VAL A 165 1.86 -18.51 20.91
C VAL A 165 0.76 -19.29 20.21
N LYS A 166 0.26 -18.79 19.07
CA LYS A 166 -0.84 -19.44 18.32
C LYS A 166 -0.38 -20.63 17.49
N LYS A 167 0.93 -20.90 17.41
CA LYS A 167 1.53 -22.00 16.62
C LYS A 167 1.10 -21.99 15.15
N THR A 168 0.78 -20.80 14.63
CA THR A 168 0.32 -20.58 13.24
C THR A 168 1.39 -19.81 12.48
N ASN A 169 1.94 -20.41 11.42
CA ASN A 169 2.93 -19.75 10.58
C ASN A 169 2.21 -18.90 9.52
N LEU A 170 2.40 -17.57 9.57
CA LEU A 170 1.84 -16.61 8.61
C LEU A 170 2.82 -16.30 7.47
N VAL A 171 4.11 -16.50 7.66
CA VAL A 171 5.17 -16.17 6.69
C VAL A 171 5.18 -17.18 5.53
N VAL A 172 5.15 -18.48 5.83
CA VAL A 172 5.21 -19.53 4.79
C VAL A 172 4.10 -19.39 3.76
N PRO A 173 2.81 -19.17 4.11
CA PRO A 173 1.77 -18.91 3.12
C PRO A 173 2.04 -17.67 2.26
N MET A 174 2.67 -16.62 2.82
CA MET A 174 3.01 -15.41 2.07
C MET A 174 4.20 -15.61 1.12
N LEU A 175 5.05 -16.60 1.37
CA LEU A 175 6.14 -16.99 0.46
C LEU A 175 5.67 -17.98 -0.61
N THR A 176 4.94 -19.02 -0.20
CA THR A 176 4.60 -20.16 -1.07
C THR A 176 3.22 -20.07 -1.71
N GLY A 177 2.32 -19.23 -1.17
CA GLY A 177 0.90 -19.17 -1.53
C GLY A 177 0.06 -20.28 -0.89
N LYS A 178 0.68 -21.23 -0.17
CA LYS A 178 0.05 -22.48 0.29
C LYS A 178 -0.12 -22.50 1.81
N LYS A 179 -1.27 -23.01 2.28
CA LYS A 179 -1.58 -23.19 3.70
C LYS A 179 -2.15 -24.58 3.95
N LYS A 180 -1.69 -25.21 5.05
CA LYS A 180 -2.26 -26.49 5.52
C LYS A 180 -3.44 -26.22 6.44
N ILE A 181 -4.61 -26.77 6.13
CA ILE A 181 -5.83 -26.63 6.93
C ILE A 181 -6.44 -28.02 7.23
N PRO A 182 -7.23 -28.15 8.32
CA PRO A 182 -8.01 -29.35 8.58
C PRO A 182 -9.00 -29.65 7.44
N ILE A 183 -9.21 -30.94 7.12
CA ILE A 183 -10.15 -31.34 6.05
C ILE A 183 -11.57 -30.82 6.33
N ALA A 184 -12.08 -30.95 7.55
CA ALA A 184 -13.41 -30.45 7.92
C ALA A 184 -13.59 -28.94 7.62
N LEU A 185 -12.53 -28.14 7.77
CA LEU A 185 -12.57 -26.71 7.42
C LEU A 185 -12.53 -26.50 5.89
N ALA A 186 -11.82 -27.37 5.17
CA ALA A 186 -11.78 -27.33 3.72
C ALA A 186 -13.13 -27.70 3.09
N GLU A 187 -13.79 -28.70 3.61
CA GLU A 187 -15.13 -29.12 3.16
C GLU A 187 -16.18 -28.03 3.43
N ALA A 188 -16.11 -27.35 4.58
CA ALA A 188 -17.00 -26.24 4.91
C ALA A 188 -16.82 -25.01 3.99
N VAL A 189 -15.64 -24.86 3.33
CA VAL A 189 -15.31 -23.73 2.46
C VAL A 189 -15.18 -24.14 0.98
N ALA A 190 -15.30 -25.43 0.66
CA ALA A 190 -15.14 -25.98 -0.71
C ALA A 190 -16.14 -25.42 -1.73
N THR A 191 -17.18 -24.72 -1.29
CA THR A 191 -18.13 -24.02 -2.19
C THR A 191 -17.55 -22.71 -2.79
N ASP A 192 -16.46 -22.21 -2.26
CA ASP A 192 -15.79 -21.00 -2.77
C ASP A 192 -14.51 -21.43 -3.53
N HIS A 193 -14.70 -22.05 -4.70
CA HIS A 193 -13.57 -22.36 -5.59
C HIS A 193 -12.79 -21.07 -5.83
N ASP A 194 -11.53 -21.05 -5.40
CA ASP A 194 -10.59 -19.99 -5.76
C ASP A 194 -10.47 -19.96 -7.28
N LYS A 195 -11.29 -19.11 -7.90
CA LYS A 195 -11.11 -18.79 -9.33
C LYS A 195 -9.82 -18.00 -9.38
N GLY A 196 -8.75 -18.69 -9.75
CA GLY A 196 -7.43 -18.10 -9.91
C GLY A 196 -7.50 -16.74 -10.62
N PHE A 197 -6.49 -15.93 -10.53
CA PHE A 197 -6.48 -14.63 -11.21
C PHE A 197 -6.45 -14.82 -12.74
N GLY A 198 -7.37 -14.16 -13.44
CA GLY A 198 -7.33 -14.10 -14.92
C GLY A 198 -6.23 -13.13 -15.36
N PRO A 199 -5.45 -13.45 -16.42
CA PRO A 199 -4.39 -12.57 -16.92
C PRO A 199 -4.91 -11.17 -17.29
N LEU A 200 -6.12 -11.06 -17.81
CA LEU A 200 -6.76 -9.77 -18.13
C LEU A 200 -6.88 -8.86 -16.90
N ARG A 201 -7.24 -9.39 -15.73
CA ARG A 201 -7.36 -8.61 -14.49
C ARG A 201 -6.00 -8.09 -14.03
N LEU A 202 -4.95 -8.90 -14.19
CA LEU A 202 -3.58 -8.49 -13.89
C LEU A 202 -3.13 -7.35 -14.82
N ILE A 203 -3.31 -7.52 -16.14
CA ILE A 203 -2.97 -6.50 -17.14
C ILE A 203 -3.72 -5.20 -16.84
N LEU A 204 -5.02 -5.25 -16.59
CA LEU A 204 -5.82 -4.07 -16.25
C LEU A 204 -5.31 -3.37 -14.99
N SER A 205 -4.98 -4.13 -13.93
CA SER A 205 -4.43 -3.56 -12.70
C SER A 205 -3.08 -2.87 -12.95
N LEU A 206 -2.22 -3.46 -13.76
CA LEU A 206 -0.92 -2.88 -14.11
C LEU A 206 -1.07 -1.62 -14.98
N ILE A 207 -1.98 -1.63 -15.97
CA ILE A 207 -2.26 -0.45 -16.80
C ILE A 207 -2.74 0.70 -15.93
N ILE A 208 -3.76 0.49 -15.08
CA ILE A 208 -4.29 1.54 -14.20
C ILE A 208 -3.17 2.10 -13.29
N SER A 209 -2.38 1.22 -12.67
CA SER A 209 -1.28 1.63 -11.79
C SER A 209 -0.23 2.45 -12.53
N SER A 210 0.18 2.00 -13.71
CA SER A 210 1.17 2.70 -14.53
C SER A 210 0.65 4.06 -15.03
N THR A 211 -0.62 4.14 -15.41
CA THR A 211 -1.25 5.39 -15.84
C THR A 211 -1.28 6.41 -14.71
N VAL A 212 -1.63 6.00 -13.49
CA VAL A 212 -1.63 6.89 -12.32
C VAL A 212 -0.22 7.38 -12.00
N VAL A 213 0.76 6.48 -11.97
CA VAL A 213 2.16 6.86 -11.71
C VAL A 213 2.68 7.81 -12.80
N TRP A 214 2.42 7.50 -14.08
CA TRP A 214 2.81 8.37 -15.19
C TRP A 214 2.18 9.76 -15.06
N GLY A 215 0.86 9.82 -14.77
CA GLY A 215 0.16 11.09 -14.59
C GLY A 215 0.78 11.95 -13.48
N VAL A 216 1.06 11.34 -12.32
CA VAL A 216 1.63 12.03 -11.15
C VAL A 216 3.11 12.41 -11.36
N SER A 217 3.88 11.58 -12.08
CA SER A 217 5.33 11.83 -12.30
C SER A 217 5.67 12.85 -13.38
N GLY A 218 4.72 13.69 -13.77
CA GLY A 218 4.92 14.76 -14.75
C GLY A 218 4.13 14.59 -16.05
N GLY A 219 3.42 13.48 -16.25
CA GLY A 219 2.55 13.30 -17.42
C GLY A 219 1.44 14.35 -17.49
N ILE A 220 0.89 14.75 -16.35
CA ILE A 220 -0.13 15.80 -16.27
C ILE A 220 0.44 17.15 -16.65
N SER A 221 1.63 17.54 -16.17
CA SER A 221 2.27 18.81 -16.49
C SER A 221 2.68 18.92 -17.96
N GLN A 222 2.96 17.80 -18.63
CA GLN A 222 3.20 17.77 -20.07
C GLN A 222 1.92 18.04 -20.89
N LEU A 223 0.76 17.57 -20.39
CA LEU A 223 -0.53 17.79 -21.05
C LEU A 223 -1.10 19.19 -20.76
N TYR A 224 -0.85 19.71 -19.58
CA TYR A 224 -1.30 21.02 -19.11
C TYR A 224 -0.10 21.79 -18.53
N PRO A 225 0.72 22.45 -19.39
CA PRO A 225 1.83 23.24 -18.91
C PRO A 225 1.34 24.30 -17.93
N VAL A 226 1.69 24.18 -16.67
CA VAL A 226 1.42 25.22 -15.67
C VAL A 226 2.23 26.45 -16.09
N GLN A 227 1.54 27.52 -16.49
CA GLN A 227 2.21 28.80 -16.74
C GLN A 227 2.86 29.22 -15.42
N SER A 228 4.18 29.17 -15.37
CA SER A 228 4.92 29.58 -14.19
C SER A 228 4.50 30.99 -13.79
N GLN A 229 4.28 31.26 -12.51
CA GLN A 229 3.91 32.59 -12.00
C GLN A 229 4.92 33.68 -12.46
N GLN A 230 6.15 33.27 -12.81
CA GLN A 230 7.15 34.14 -13.40
C GLN A 230 6.74 34.72 -14.78
N GLN A 231 5.99 33.99 -15.60
CA GLN A 231 5.46 34.53 -16.87
C GLN A 231 4.35 35.55 -16.64
N ILE A 232 3.52 35.35 -15.61
CA ILE A 232 2.46 36.30 -15.24
C ILE A 232 3.08 37.59 -14.67
N ALA A 233 4.13 37.48 -13.85
CA ALA A 233 4.83 38.64 -13.30
C ALA A 233 5.59 39.47 -14.38
N GLN A 234 6.06 38.81 -15.43
CA GLN A 234 6.72 39.51 -16.58
C GLN A 234 5.71 40.10 -17.56
N ALA A 235 4.46 39.62 -17.57
CA ALA A 235 3.39 40.18 -18.42
C ALA A 235 2.63 41.34 -17.74
N ALA A 236 2.91 41.66 -16.48
CA ALA A 236 2.34 42.82 -15.81
C ALA A 236 2.91 44.11 -16.47
N PRO A 237 2.08 45.01 -17.02
CA PRO A 237 2.57 46.25 -17.60
C PRO A 237 3.32 47.05 -16.55
N SER A 238 4.56 47.47 -16.89
CA SER A 238 5.35 48.38 -16.07
C SER A 238 4.50 49.66 -15.87
N SER A 239 3.93 49.84 -14.69
CA SER A 239 3.32 51.10 -14.30
C SER A 239 4.41 52.13 -14.15
N PHE A 240 4.49 53.05 -15.12
CA PHE A 240 5.23 54.31 -15.03
C PHE A 240 4.49 55.24 -14.05
#